data_eb012136de65e5a6ab91577269d6d1af
#
_entry.id   eb012136de65e5a6ab91577269d6d1af
#
_cell.length_a   1.000
_cell.length_b   1.000
_cell.length_c   1.000
_cell.angle_alpha   90.00
_cell.angle_beta   90.00
_cell.angle_gamma   90.00
#
_symmetry.space_group_name_H-M   'P 1'
#
loop_
_entity.id
_entity.type
_entity.pdbx_description
1 polymer ?
#
loop_
_entity_poly.entity_id
_entity_poly.type
_entity_poly.pdbx_seq_one_letter_code
_entity_poly.pdbx_strand_id
1 'polypeptide(L)'
;VTIFSLIGMRFRRVPPSVIVNGLIATRKAGIDITSSDLEVHYMAGGNVDKVVDALIAASKAGIELSFEIATAIDLAGRDVLAAVQTSVYPKVIDAPVEGKLSAVAKDGIEVRARARVTVRTDIPNLVGGATEDTIIARVGEGIVSAIGSRETYEAVLENPDSISRTVLEKGLNKGTAFEILSIDIADIDVGKNIGAQLQADQAEADLRVAQAKAETRRAMAVALEQEMKAKVVEAESQVPLAMAEAFRNGNLGVLDYYKLQNISSDTSMRQSIAQGGENK
;
A
#
# COMPACT_ATOMS: atom_id res chain seq x y z
N VAL A 1 9.18 -19.36 -55.14
CA VAL A 1 8.65 -20.63 -54.64
C VAL A 1 8.60 -21.61 -55.80
N THR A 2 9.18 -22.78 -55.65
CA THR A 2 9.15 -23.85 -56.67
C THR A 2 7.98 -24.79 -56.44
N ILE A 3 7.52 -25.53 -57.49
CA ILE A 3 6.42 -26.50 -57.34
C ILE A 3 6.78 -27.59 -56.28
N PHE A 4 8.05 -27.99 -56.24
CA PHE A 4 8.54 -28.94 -55.22
C PHE A 4 8.45 -28.41 -53.80
N SER A 5 8.70 -27.11 -53.62
CA SER A 5 8.52 -26.46 -52.31
C SER A 5 7.04 -26.47 -51.85
N LEU A 6 6.08 -26.21 -52.75
CA LEU A 6 4.65 -26.27 -52.43
C LEU A 6 4.19 -27.68 -52.04
N ILE A 7 4.71 -28.73 -52.70
CA ILE A 7 4.44 -30.11 -52.33
C ILE A 7 5.03 -30.40 -50.91
N GLY A 8 6.28 -29.95 -50.68
CA GLY A 8 6.93 -30.08 -49.35
C GLY A 8 6.18 -29.41 -48.23
N MET A 9 5.62 -28.20 -48.44
CA MET A 9 4.75 -27.51 -47.46
C MET A 9 3.53 -28.35 -47.10
N ARG A 10 2.91 -29.00 -48.12
CA ARG A 10 1.73 -29.84 -47.87
C ARG A 10 2.06 -31.04 -46.98
N PHE A 11 3.23 -31.67 -47.19
CA PHE A 11 3.71 -32.77 -46.32
C PHE A 11 3.99 -32.30 -44.89
N ARG A 12 4.51 -31.08 -44.68
CA ARG A 12 4.74 -30.47 -43.35
C ARG A 12 3.49 -29.87 -42.71
N ARG A 13 2.33 -30.04 -43.35
CA ARG A 13 1.02 -29.48 -42.88
C ARG A 13 1.03 -27.94 -42.82
N VAL A 14 1.84 -27.30 -43.62
CA VAL A 14 1.85 -25.83 -43.76
C VAL A 14 0.93 -25.48 -44.94
N PRO A 15 -0.06 -24.59 -44.73
CA PRO A 15 -0.95 -24.16 -45.84
C PRO A 15 -0.17 -23.29 -46.82
N PRO A 16 0.03 -23.75 -48.09
CA PRO A 16 0.82 -23.01 -49.07
C PRO A 16 0.25 -21.62 -49.38
N SER A 17 -1.07 -21.44 -49.28
CA SER A 17 -1.74 -20.16 -49.53
C SER A 17 -1.25 -19.05 -48.57
N VAL A 18 -1.11 -19.33 -47.27
CA VAL A 18 -0.64 -18.36 -46.29
C VAL A 18 0.78 -17.91 -46.61
N ILE A 19 1.68 -18.88 -46.87
CA ILE A 19 3.08 -18.59 -47.16
C ILE A 19 3.23 -17.83 -48.47
N VAL A 20 2.55 -18.24 -49.54
CA VAL A 20 2.64 -17.59 -50.86
C VAL A 20 2.04 -16.18 -50.81
N ASN A 21 0.88 -15.99 -50.18
CA ASN A 21 0.26 -14.67 -50.02
C ASN A 21 1.18 -13.73 -49.21
N GLY A 22 1.72 -14.19 -48.08
CA GLY A 22 2.67 -13.45 -47.28
C GLY A 22 3.91 -13.05 -48.05
N LEU A 23 4.47 -13.98 -48.84
CA LEU A 23 5.65 -13.72 -49.70
C LEU A 23 5.36 -12.69 -50.81
N ILE A 24 4.17 -12.76 -51.42
CA ILE A 24 3.76 -11.78 -52.44
C ILE A 24 3.60 -10.39 -51.81
N ALA A 25 3.00 -10.32 -50.62
CA ALA A 25 2.79 -9.07 -49.91
C ALA A 25 4.10 -8.40 -49.50
N THR A 26 5.04 -9.16 -48.92
CA THR A 26 6.37 -8.67 -48.52
C THR A 26 7.21 -8.21 -49.73
N ARG A 27 7.20 -8.97 -50.81
CA ARG A 27 7.90 -8.58 -52.04
C ARG A 27 7.33 -7.30 -52.68
N LYS A 28 6.01 -7.14 -52.69
CA LYS A 28 5.38 -5.89 -53.14
C LYS A 28 5.74 -4.69 -52.27
N ALA A 29 6.01 -4.90 -50.98
CA ALA A 29 6.44 -3.87 -50.04
C ALA A 29 7.97 -3.61 -50.07
N GLY A 30 8.72 -4.36 -50.92
CA GLY A 30 10.17 -4.22 -51.02
C GLY A 30 10.96 -4.92 -49.91
N ILE A 31 10.30 -5.80 -49.15
CA ILE A 31 10.90 -6.51 -48.02
C ILE A 31 11.39 -7.87 -48.51
N ASP A 32 12.66 -8.17 -48.30
CA ASP A 32 13.27 -9.42 -48.76
C ASP A 32 13.22 -10.50 -47.67
N ILE A 33 12.20 -11.37 -47.74
CA ILE A 33 12.00 -12.52 -46.87
C ILE A 33 11.91 -13.78 -47.75
N THR A 34 12.40 -14.91 -47.24
CA THR A 34 12.30 -16.17 -47.94
C THR A 34 11.06 -16.96 -47.57
N SER A 35 10.64 -17.88 -48.46
CA SER A 35 9.54 -18.79 -48.13
C SER A 35 9.86 -19.71 -46.95
N SER A 36 11.14 -20.04 -46.77
CA SER A 36 11.60 -20.87 -45.65
C SER A 36 11.42 -20.19 -44.33
N ASP A 37 11.69 -18.89 -44.24
CA ASP A 37 11.53 -18.10 -43.00
C ASP A 37 10.07 -18.07 -42.54
N LEU A 38 9.14 -17.84 -43.49
CA LEU A 38 7.70 -17.85 -43.20
C LEU A 38 7.20 -19.25 -42.78
N GLU A 39 7.74 -20.32 -43.44
CA GLU A 39 7.39 -21.70 -43.06
C GLU A 39 7.87 -22.05 -41.67
N VAL A 40 9.08 -21.67 -41.27
CA VAL A 40 9.67 -21.92 -39.96
C VAL A 40 8.82 -21.21 -38.90
N HIS A 41 8.45 -19.96 -39.16
CA HIS A 41 7.60 -19.19 -38.23
C HIS A 41 6.22 -19.82 -38.05
N TYR A 42 5.59 -20.25 -39.17
CA TYR A 42 4.30 -20.95 -39.10
C TYR A 42 4.40 -22.27 -38.32
N MET A 43 5.44 -23.07 -38.54
CA MET A 43 5.67 -24.34 -37.84
C MET A 43 5.97 -24.14 -36.36
N ALA A 44 6.53 -22.99 -35.97
CA ALA A 44 6.74 -22.61 -34.59
C ALA A 44 5.43 -22.17 -33.86
N GLY A 45 4.30 -22.11 -34.62
CA GLY A 45 3.01 -21.73 -34.08
C GLY A 45 2.70 -20.22 -34.16
N GLY A 46 3.54 -19.47 -34.89
CA GLY A 46 3.37 -18.03 -35.10
C GLY A 46 2.30 -17.71 -36.15
N ASN A 47 1.84 -16.45 -36.14
CA ASN A 47 0.85 -15.92 -37.06
C ASN A 47 1.53 -15.16 -38.21
N VAL A 48 1.72 -15.85 -39.36
CA VAL A 48 2.41 -15.30 -40.53
C VAL A 48 1.73 -14.03 -41.07
N ASP A 49 0.39 -14.01 -41.13
CA ASP A 49 -0.35 -12.87 -41.68
C ASP A 49 -0.12 -11.62 -40.83
N LYS A 50 -0.23 -11.73 -39.49
CA LYS A 50 0.03 -10.60 -38.59
C LYS A 50 1.46 -10.07 -38.64
N VAL A 51 2.45 -10.97 -38.72
CA VAL A 51 3.85 -10.59 -38.86
C VAL A 51 4.12 -9.89 -40.19
N VAL A 52 3.56 -10.40 -41.28
CA VAL A 52 3.70 -9.78 -42.62
C VAL A 52 3.07 -8.39 -42.63
N ASP A 53 1.84 -8.25 -42.12
CA ASP A 53 1.13 -6.97 -42.05
C ASP A 53 1.92 -5.95 -41.19
N ALA A 54 2.47 -6.39 -40.06
CA ALA A 54 3.30 -5.57 -39.20
C ALA A 54 4.58 -5.09 -39.87
N LEU A 55 5.28 -5.98 -40.60
CA LEU A 55 6.48 -5.63 -41.34
C LEU A 55 6.18 -4.61 -42.46
N ILE A 56 5.08 -4.78 -43.18
CA ILE A 56 4.63 -3.83 -44.21
C ILE A 56 4.30 -2.49 -43.60
N ALA A 57 3.58 -2.48 -42.45
CA ALA A 57 3.25 -1.25 -41.72
C ALA A 57 4.50 -0.52 -41.22
N ALA A 58 5.46 -1.26 -40.63
CA ALA A 58 6.72 -0.72 -40.15
C ALA A 58 7.56 -0.12 -41.32
N SER A 59 7.68 -0.83 -42.42
CA SER A 59 8.37 -0.34 -43.61
C SER A 59 7.77 0.96 -44.16
N LYS A 60 6.44 1.05 -44.23
CA LYS A 60 5.74 2.26 -44.66
C LYS A 60 5.88 3.43 -43.70
N ALA A 61 6.00 3.14 -42.41
CA ALA A 61 6.20 4.14 -41.36
C ALA A 61 7.65 4.55 -41.16
N GLY A 62 8.60 3.92 -41.90
CA GLY A 62 10.03 4.18 -41.73
C GLY A 62 10.62 3.66 -40.43
N ILE A 63 9.98 2.65 -39.81
CA ILE A 63 10.42 2.01 -38.57
C ILE A 63 11.28 0.81 -38.94
N GLU A 64 12.46 0.70 -38.32
CA GLU A 64 13.32 -0.48 -38.47
C GLU A 64 12.74 -1.64 -37.66
N LEU A 65 12.12 -2.59 -38.34
CA LEU A 65 11.62 -3.84 -37.78
C LEU A 65 12.19 -5.00 -38.61
N SER A 66 13.12 -5.75 -38.03
CA SER A 66 13.62 -6.96 -38.67
C SER A 66 12.60 -8.10 -38.56
N PHE A 67 12.66 -9.04 -39.51
CA PHE A 67 11.82 -10.24 -39.47
C PHE A 67 12.04 -11.05 -38.19
N GLU A 68 13.28 -11.15 -37.73
CA GLU A 68 13.63 -11.87 -36.48
C GLU A 68 12.96 -11.27 -35.25
N ILE A 69 12.99 -9.93 -35.14
CA ILE A 69 12.32 -9.22 -34.01
C ILE A 69 10.80 -9.40 -34.12
N ALA A 70 10.23 -9.26 -35.33
CA ALA A 70 8.80 -9.40 -35.53
C ALA A 70 8.30 -10.81 -35.16
N THR A 71 9.03 -11.85 -35.56
CA THR A 71 8.69 -13.24 -35.22
C THR A 71 8.89 -13.55 -33.74
N ALA A 72 9.92 -12.98 -33.10
CA ALA A 72 10.14 -13.14 -31.68
C ALA A 72 9.01 -12.49 -30.83
N ILE A 73 8.50 -11.33 -31.25
CA ILE A 73 7.37 -10.65 -30.62
C ILE A 73 6.10 -11.49 -30.73
N ASP A 74 5.79 -12.02 -31.94
CA ASP A 74 4.60 -12.83 -32.18
C ASP A 74 4.64 -14.15 -31.38
N LEU A 75 5.78 -14.83 -31.37
CA LEU A 75 5.98 -16.07 -30.60
C LEU A 75 5.97 -15.84 -29.09
N ALA A 76 6.30 -14.64 -28.63
CA ALA A 76 6.12 -14.23 -27.24
C ALA A 76 4.65 -13.93 -26.88
N GLY A 77 3.71 -14.09 -27.82
CA GLY A 77 2.28 -13.89 -27.63
C GLY A 77 1.84 -12.43 -27.63
N ARG A 78 2.68 -11.50 -28.16
CA ARG A 78 2.35 -10.08 -28.28
C ARG A 78 1.89 -9.75 -29.70
N ASP A 79 1.01 -8.77 -29.84
CA ASP A 79 0.54 -8.33 -31.16
C ASP A 79 1.53 -7.35 -31.79
N VAL A 80 2.26 -7.83 -32.79
CA VAL A 80 3.30 -7.07 -33.50
C VAL A 80 2.71 -5.88 -34.25
N LEU A 81 1.53 -6.06 -34.88
CA LEU A 81 0.88 -4.99 -35.63
C LEU A 81 0.41 -3.85 -34.71
N ALA A 82 -0.21 -4.20 -33.59
CA ALA A 82 -0.60 -3.22 -32.57
C ALA A 82 0.61 -2.47 -32.01
N ALA A 83 1.74 -3.16 -31.83
CA ALA A 83 2.99 -2.55 -31.37
C ALA A 83 3.52 -1.51 -32.37
N VAL A 84 3.54 -1.84 -33.65
CA VAL A 84 3.94 -0.89 -34.73
C VAL A 84 2.99 0.30 -34.76
N GLN A 85 1.68 0.06 -34.69
CA GLN A 85 0.68 1.14 -34.67
C GLN A 85 0.88 2.08 -33.47
N THR A 86 1.11 1.54 -32.28
CA THR A 86 1.34 2.35 -31.07
C THR A 86 2.69 3.07 -31.07
N SER A 87 3.67 2.57 -31.85
CA SER A 87 4.93 3.28 -32.07
C SER A 87 4.75 4.50 -32.96
N VAL A 88 3.82 4.45 -33.94
CA VAL A 88 3.49 5.59 -34.83
C VAL A 88 2.50 6.55 -34.18
N TYR A 89 1.47 5.99 -33.53
CA TYR A 89 0.40 6.72 -32.85
C TYR A 89 0.47 6.47 -31.36
N PRO A 90 1.07 7.39 -30.59
CA PRO A 90 1.16 7.25 -29.16
C PRO A 90 -0.20 7.03 -28.51
N LYS A 91 -0.23 6.17 -27.49
CA LYS A 91 -1.42 5.82 -26.71
C LYS A 91 -1.42 6.59 -25.40
N VAL A 92 -2.60 7.03 -24.99
CA VAL A 92 -2.79 7.64 -23.67
C VAL A 92 -3.33 6.59 -22.71
N ILE A 93 -2.68 6.47 -21.54
CA ILE A 93 -3.04 5.55 -20.46
C ILE A 93 -3.34 6.37 -19.22
N ASP A 94 -4.46 6.09 -18.56
CA ASP A 94 -4.79 6.72 -17.28
C ASP A 94 -4.04 6.03 -16.11
N ALA A 95 -3.49 6.81 -15.22
CA ALA A 95 -2.86 6.34 -14.00
C ALA A 95 -3.50 7.02 -12.77
N PRO A 96 -4.28 6.29 -11.97
CA PRO A 96 -4.67 4.91 -12.09
C PRO A 96 -5.73 4.69 -13.20
N VAL A 97 -5.96 3.45 -13.59
CA VAL A 97 -7.01 3.10 -14.58
C VAL A 97 -8.39 3.48 -14.06
N GLU A 98 -8.65 3.24 -12.78
CA GLU A 98 -9.89 3.60 -12.11
C GLU A 98 -9.62 4.43 -10.85
N GLY A 99 -10.45 5.45 -10.61
CA GLY A 99 -10.36 6.31 -9.43
C GLY A 99 -9.27 7.36 -9.52
N LYS A 100 -8.67 7.70 -8.36
CA LYS A 100 -7.60 8.69 -8.20
C LYS A 100 -6.51 8.12 -7.28
N LEU A 101 -5.27 8.48 -7.52
CA LEU A 101 -4.15 8.24 -6.62
C LEU A 101 -4.30 9.14 -5.40
N SER A 102 -4.16 8.57 -4.21
CA SER A 102 -4.20 9.31 -2.95
C SER A 102 -2.80 9.35 -2.34
N ALA A 103 -2.35 10.54 -1.98
CA ALA A 103 -1.10 10.78 -1.29
C ALA A 103 -1.25 11.88 -0.26
N VAL A 104 -0.44 11.86 0.80
CA VAL A 104 -0.48 12.85 1.88
C VAL A 104 0.77 13.72 1.79
N ALA A 105 0.59 15.03 1.70
CA ALA A 105 1.68 15.99 1.79
C ALA A 105 2.19 16.11 3.23
N LYS A 106 3.33 16.76 3.47
CA LYS A 106 3.95 16.83 4.81
C LYS A 106 3.10 17.60 5.83
N ASP A 107 2.21 18.48 5.37
CA ASP A 107 1.24 19.18 6.19
C ASP A 107 0.08 18.31 6.71
N GLY A 108 0.07 17.02 6.32
CA GLY A 108 -0.94 16.05 6.73
C GLY A 108 -2.23 16.07 5.92
N ILE A 109 -2.28 16.86 4.83
CA ILE A 109 -3.47 16.94 3.96
C ILE A 109 -3.36 15.93 2.84
N GLU A 110 -4.43 15.17 2.62
CA GLU A 110 -4.57 14.23 1.53
C GLU A 110 -4.77 15.00 0.21
N VAL A 111 -3.99 14.65 -0.80
CA VAL A 111 -4.18 15.10 -2.18
C VAL A 111 -4.50 13.90 -3.04
N ARG A 112 -5.54 14.01 -3.85
CA ARG A 112 -5.97 12.99 -4.80
C ARG A 112 -5.72 13.48 -6.21
N ALA A 113 -4.93 12.71 -6.97
CA ALA A 113 -4.56 13.07 -8.33
C ALA A 113 -4.87 11.95 -9.32
N ARG A 114 -5.14 12.33 -10.56
CA ARG A 114 -5.23 11.44 -11.70
C ARG A 114 -4.29 11.95 -12.79
N ALA A 115 -3.44 11.06 -13.30
CA ALA A 115 -2.52 11.40 -14.37
C ALA A 115 -2.89 10.68 -15.67
N ARG A 116 -2.57 11.32 -16.80
CA ARG A 116 -2.59 10.74 -18.13
C ARG A 116 -1.15 10.59 -18.61
N VAL A 117 -0.80 9.39 -18.99
CA VAL A 117 0.54 9.04 -19.46
C VAL A 117 0.49 8.77 -20.95
N THR A 118 1.16 9.58 -21.74
CA THR A 118 1.31 9.33 -23.17
C THR A 118 2.52 8.44 -23.38
N VAL A 119 2.28 7.28 -23.96
CA VAL A 119 3.33 6.28 -24.23
C VAL A 119 3.37 5.90 -25.70
N ARG A 120 4.56 5.52 -26.16
CA ARG A 120 4.75 4.84 -27.43
C ARG A 120 5.46 3.51 -27.21
N THR A 121 5.23 2.55 -28.10
CA THR A 121 5.91 1.25 -28.01
C THR A 121 7.38 1.39 -28.40
N ASP A 122 8.24 0.85 -27.55
CA ASP A 122 9.67 0.65 -27.82
C ASP A 122 9.86 -0.77 -28.37
N ILE A 123 9.89 -0.88 -29.70
CA ILE A 123 9.91 -2.16 -30.41
C ILE A 123 11.10 -3.03 -30.04
N PRO A 124 12.36 -2.52 -29.99
CA PRO A 124 13.51 -3.29 -29.54
C PRO A 124 13.37 -3.92 -28.15
N ASN A 125 12.72 -3.23 -27.24
CA ASN A 125 12.52 -3.66 -25.86
C ASN A 125 11.16 -4.36 -25.64
N LEU A 126 10.41 -4.63 -26.69
CA LEU A 126 9.10 -5.26 -26.58
C LEU A 126 9.21 -6.71 -26.10
N VAL A 127 10.22 -7.45 -26.54
CA VAL A 127 10.50 -8.81 -26.06
C VAL A 127 11.18 -8.73 -24.70
N GLY A 128 10.52 -9.25 -23.67
CA GLY A 128 11.03 -9.23 -22.29
C GLY A 128 10.77 -7.93 -21.52
N GLY A 129 10.27 -6.87 -22.16
CA GLY A 129 9.88 -5.63 -21.49
C GLY A 129 8.58 -5.77 -20.71
N ALA A 130 8.48 -5.01 -19.61
CA ALA A 130 7.28 -4.98 -18.76
C ALA A 130 6.07 -4.34 -19.48
N THR A 131 4.86 -4.71 -19.04
CA THR A 131 3.59 -4.29 -19.61
C THR A 131 3.17 -2.87 -19.19
N GLU A 132 2.04 -2.40 -19.76
CA GLU A 132 1.40 -1.12 -19.38
C GLU A 132 1.13 -1.01 -17.88
N ASP A 133 0.70 -2.10 -17.24
CA ASP A 133 0.43 -2.12 -15.79
C ASP A 133 1.65 -1.73 -14.96
N THR A 134 2.86 -2.12 -15.40
CA THR A 134 4.10 -1.74 -14.73
C THR A 134 4.36 -0.23 -14.85
N ILE A 135 4.04 0.38 -15.98
CA ILE A 135 4.16 1.83 -16.15
C ILE A 135 3.17 2.55 -15.25
N ILE A 136 1.91 2.10 -15.23
CA ILE A 136 0.87 2.66 -14.37
C ILE A 136 1.31 2.62 -12.90
N ALA A 137 1.82 1.48 -12.45
CA ALA A 137 2.32 1.30 -11.09
C ALA A 137 3.51 2.22 -10.77
N ARG A 138 4.51 2.30 -11.65
CA ARG A 138 5.70 3.14 -11.45
C ARG A 138 5.38 4.63 -11.48
N VAL A 139 4.52 5.05 -12.42
CA VAL A 139 4.05 6.44 -12.48
C VAL A 139 3.24 6.78 -11.24
N GLY A 140 2.35 5.88 -10.81
CA GLY A 140 1.59 6.03 -9.58
C GLY A 140 2.48 6.20 -8.36
N GLU A 141 3.48 5.34 -8.18
CA GLU A 141 4.49 5.45 -7.12
C GLU A 141 5.27 6.77 -7.22
N GLY A 142 5.66 7.15 -8.44
CA GLY A 142 6.36 8.41 -8.69
C GLY A 142 5.56 9.62 -8.26
N ILE A 143 4.26 9.66 -8.58
CA ILE A 143 3.33 10.75 -8.21
C ILE A 143 3.13 10.78 -6.69
N VAL A 144 2.84 9.65 -6.06
CA VAL A 144 2.68 9.55 -4.60
C VAL A 144 3.94 10.04 -3.88
N SER A 145 5.12 9.62 -4.34
CA SER A 145 6.40 10.06 -3.79
C SER A 145 6.64 11.56 -4.00
N ALA A 146 6.27 12.09 -5.17
CA ALA A 146 6.42 13.51 -5.48
C ALA A 146 5.51 14.39 -4.62
N ILE A 147 4.24 14.00 -4.44
CA ILE A 147 3.28 14.69 -3.55
C ILE A 147 3.76 14.61 -2.10
N GLY A 148 4.13 13.44 -1.60
CA GLY A 148 4.60 13.23 -0.22
C GLY A 148 5.89 13.98 0.13
N SER A 149 6.68 14.38 -0.87
CA SER A 149 7.88 15.19 -0.67
C SER A 149 7.60 16.70 -0.53
N ARG A 150 6.41 17.17 -0.91
CA ARG A 150 6.04 18.60 -0.83
C ARG A 150 5.68 19.01 0.59
N GLU A 151 6.06 20.22 0.96
CA GLU A 151 5.80 20.75 2.31
C GLU A 151 4.30 20.97 2.55
N THR A 152 3.57 21.49 1.53
CA THR A 152 2.15 21.80 1.62
C THR A 152 1.38 21.29 0.40
N TYR A 153 0.08 21.00 0.59
CA TYR A 153 -0.82 20.66 -0.50
C TYR A 153 -0.99 21.81 -1.51
N GLU A 154 -0.91 23.07 -1.06
CA GLU A 154 -0.99 24.26 -1.91
C GLU A 154 0.12 24.26 -2.95
N ALA A 155 1.34 23.93 -2.57
CA ALA A 155 2.48 23.83 -3.50
C ALA A 155 2.28 22.73 -4.58
N VAL A 156 1.46 21.73 -4.30
CA VAL A 156 1.05 20.71 -5.27
C VAL A 156 0.02 21.28 -6.26
N LEU A 157 -0.96 22.03 -5.75
CA LEU A 157 -2.04 22.63 -6.57
C LEU A 157 -1.54 23.77 -7.46
N GLU A 158 -0.61 24.58 -6.96
CA GLU A 158 -0.05 25.72 -7.71
C GLU A 158 0.79 25.28 -8.91
N ASN A 159 1.50 24.15 -8.80
CA ASN A 159 2.40 23.70 -9.85
C ASN A 159 2.38 22.18 -10.05
N PRO A 160 1.30 21.61 -10.62
CA PRO A 160 1.20 20.20 -10.91
C PRO A 160 2.25 19.70 -11.91
N ASP A 161 2.70 20.56 -12.85
CA ASP A 161 3.72 20.21 -13.84
C ASP A 161 5.07 19.88 -13.18
N SER A 162 5.34 20.43 -12.01
CA SER A 162 6.55 20.10 -11.26
C SER A 162 6.57 18.64 -10.81
N ILE A 163 5.40 18.03 -10.56
CA ILE A 163 5.25 16.60 -10.23
C ILE A 163 5.56 15.78 -11.47
N SER A 164 4.96 16.12 -12.61
CA SER A 164 5.19 15.44 -13.89
C SER A 164 6.68 15.41 -14.26
N ARG A 165 7.38 16.53 -14.13
CA ARG A 165 8.84 16.61 -14.37
C ARG A 165 9.64 15.71 -13.41
N THR A 166 9.35 15.79 -12.12
CA THR A 166 10.04 14.97 -11.11
C THR A 166 9.86 13.46 -11.38
N VAL A 167 8.67 13.07 -11.87
CA VAL A 167 8.38 11.68 -12.20
C VAL A 167 9.09 11.24 -13.48
N LEU A 168 9.12 12.09 -14.51
CA LEU A 168 9.84 11.82 -15.77
C LEU A 168 11.36 11.69 -15.55
N GLU A 169 11.96 12.56 -14.73
CA GLU A 169 13.38 12.55 -14.40
C GLU A 169 13.84 11.25 -13.72
N LYS A 170 12.94 10.52 -13.05
CA LYS A 170 13.23 9.22 -12.44
C LYS A 170 13.50 8.10 -13.45
N GLY A 171 13.25 8.34 -14.76
CA GLY A 171 13.55 7.36 -15.80
C GLY A 171 12.74 6.06 -15.66
N LEU A 172 11.43 6.17 -15.53
CA LEU A 172 10.51 5.06 -15.21
C LEU A 172 10.34 4.05 -16.35
N ASN A 173 10.79 4.38 -17.56
CA ASN A 173 10.72 3.55 -18.77
C ASN A 173 11.79 2.45 -18.86
N LYS A 174 12.78 2.40 -17.93
CA LYS A 174 13.82 1.37 -17.97
C LYS A 174 13.23 -0.04 -17.80
N GLY A 175 13.50 -0.92 -18.79
CA GLY A 175 13.03 -2.31 -18.76
C GLY A 175 11.52 -2.46 -19.02
N THR A 176 10.88 -1.46 -19.62
CA THR A 176 9.50 -1.56 -20.11
C THR A 176 9.46 -1.67 -21.63
N ALA A 177 8.36 -2.20 -22.16
CA ALA A 177 8.08 -2.28 -23.60
C ALA A 177 7.63 -0.93 -24.18
N PHE A 178 7.60 0.12 -23.37
CA PHE A 178 7.07 1.43 -23.74
C PHE A 178 8.00 2.55 -23.31
N GLU A 179 8.02 3.60 -24.11
CA GLU A 179 8.66 4.87 -23.80
C GLU A 179 7.59 5.89 -23.38
N ILE A 180 7.82 6.56 -22.26
CA ILE A 180 6.94 7.62 -21.76
C ILE A 180 7.32 8.92 -22.47
N LEU A 181 6.36 9.52 -23.17
CA LEU A 181 6.53 10.80 -23.87
C LEU A 181 6.13 12.00 -22.99
N SER A 182 4.98 11.89 -22.30
CA SER A 182 4.52 12.89 -21.34
C SER A 182 3.76 12.25 -20.20
N ILE A 183 3.74 12.96 -19.08
CA ILE A 183 2.87 12.68 -17.93
C ILE A 183 2.15 13.98 -17.63
N ASP A 184 0.84 13.98 -17.76
CA ASP A 184 -0.01 15.14 -17.56
C ASP A 184 -0.94 14.88 -16.37
N ILE A 185 -0.90 15.77 -15.37
CA ILE A 185 -1.83 15.66 -14.24
C ILE A 185 -3.18 16.21 -14.69
N ALA A 186 -4.15 15.33 -14.86
CA ALA A 186 -5.45 15.67 -15.45
C ALA A 186 -6.43 16.25 -14.44
N ASP A 187 -6.31 15.84 -13.18
CA ASP A 187 -7.25 16.21 -12.12
C ASP A 187 -6.57 16.11 -10.76
N ILE A 188 -6.77 17.13 -9.90
CA ILE A 188 -6.25 17.17 -8.54
C ILE A 188 -7.37 17.63 -7.61
N ASP A 189 -7.65 16.83 -6.58
CA ASP A 189 -8.59 17.16 -5.51
C ASP A 189 -7.87 17.19 -4.16
N VAL A 190 -8.36 18.03 -3.28
CA VAL A 190 -7.99 18.04 -1.86
C VAL A 190 -8.89 17.07 -1.11
N GLY A 191 -8.29 16.14 -0.41
CA GLY A 191 -8.99 15.16 0.42
C GLY A 191 -9.14 15.62 1.87
N LYS A 192 -9.02 14.66 2.79
CA LYS A 192 -9.17 14.89 4.24
C LYS A 192 -7.87 15.40 4.85
N ASN A 193 -7.99 16.14 5.94
CA ASN A 193 -6.84 16.45 6.80
C ASN A 193 -6.56 15.24 7.71
N ILE A 194 -5.70 14.34 7.23
CA ILE A 194 -5.31 13.11 7.94
C ILE A 194 -4.45 13.43 9.15
N GLY A 195 -3.63 14.50 9.07
CA GLY A 195 -2.80 14.95 10.18
C GLY A 195 -3.64 15.37 11.38
N ALA A 196 -4.69 16.18 11.18
CA ALA A 196 -5.60 16.59 12.25
C ALA A 196 -6.39 15.40 12.82
N GLN A 197 -6.81 14.47 11.98
CA GLN A 197 -7.51 13.27 12.42
C GLN A 197 -6.63 12.39 13.31
N LEU A 198 -5.37 12.15 12.90
CA LEU A 198 -4.41 11.39 13.71
C LEU A 198 -4.12 12.06 15.06
N GLN A 199 -4.02 13.39 15.09
CA GLN A 199 -3.85 14.13 16.35
C GLN A 199 -5.06 13.99 17.28
N ALA A 200 -6.28 14.02 16.73
CA ALA A 200 -7.50 13.80 17.50
C ALA A 200 -7.57 12.37 18.06
N ASP A 201 -7.28 11.37 17.23
CA ASP A 201 -7.24 9.97 17.64
C ASP A 201 -6.17 9.71 18.71
N GLN A 202 -5.00 10.36 18.60
CA GLN A 202 -3.94 10.28 19.60
C GLN A 202 -4.37 10.90 20.92
N ALA A 203 -5.00 12.10 20.89
CA ALA A 203 -5.50 12.75 22.09
C ALA A 203 -6.58 11.93 22.81
N GLU A 204 -7.48 11.28 22.05
CA GLU A 204 -8.47 10.37 22.61
C GLU A 204 -7.82 9.13 23.25
N ALA A 205 -6.82 8.54 22.59
CA ALA A 205 -6.06 7.42 23.14
C ALA A 205 -5.33 7.81 24.43
N ASP A 206 -4.70 8.97 24.48
CA ASP A 206 -4.01 9.49 25.67
C ASP A 206 -4.99 9.75 26.82
N LEU A 207 -6.18 10.26 26.51
CA LEU A 207 -7.25 10.44 27.50
C LEU A 207 -7.67 9.09 28.10
N ARG A 208 -7.90 8.07 27.27
CA ARG A 208 -8.27 6.71 27.74
C ARG A 208 -7.17 6.11 28.61
N VAL A 209 -5.90 6.27 28.24
CA VAL A 209 -4.76 5.82 29.05
C VAL A 209 -4.70 6.55 30.39
N ALA A 210 -4.93 7.86 30.40
CA ALA A 210 -4.94 8.66 31.62
C ALA A 210 -6.09 8.24 32.56
N GLN A 211 -7.30 7.99 32.03
CA GLN A 211 -8.45 7.49 32.79
C GLN A 211 -8.16 6.11 33.40
N ALA A 212 -7.63 5.16 32.60
CA ALA A 212 -7.28 3.83 33.09
C ALA A 212 -6.23 3.89 34.22
N LYS A 213 -5.22 4.76 34.09
CA LYS A 213 -4.22 4.99 35.14
C LYS A 213 -4.86 5.60 36.42
N ALA A 214 -5.82 6.52 36.27
CA ALA A 214 -6.51 7.11 37.40
C ALA A 214 -7.38 6.07 38.13
N GLU A 215 -8.11 5.23 37.41
CA GLU A 215 -8.88 4.12 37.98
C GLU A 215 -7.99 3.10 38.69
N THR A 216 -6.86 2.73 38.10
CA THR A 216 -5.89 1.83 38.75
C THR A 216 -5.36 2.44 40.05
N ARG A 217 -5.03 3.72 40.06
CA ARG A 217 -4.59 4.41 41.29
C ARG A 217 -5.70 4.45 42.36
N ARG A 218 -6.97 4.71 41.98
CA ARG A 218 -8.12 4.66 42.90
C ARG A 218 -8.30 3.27 43.49
N ALA A 219 -8.25 2.23 42.62
CA ALA A 219 -8.36 0.85 43.05
C ALA A 219 -7.23 0.46 44.02
N MET A 220 -5.98 0.86 43.76
CA MET A 220 -4.86 0.64 44.67
C MET A 220 -5.02 1.39 45.99
N ALA A 221 -5.53 2.63 45.98
CA ALA A 221 -5.76 3.38 47.20
C ALA A 221 -6.86 2.74 48.08
N VAL A 222 -7.95 2.28 47.46
CA VAL A 222 -9.02 1.55 48.16
C VAL A 222 -8.49 0.21 48.69
N ALA A 223 -7.69 -0.52 47.94
CA ALA A 223 -7.09 -1.77 48.40
C ALA A 223 -6.16 -1.54 49.60
N LEU A 224 -5.33 -0.50 49.55
CA LEU A 224 -4.45 -0.14 50.64
C LEU A 224 -5.25 0.28 51.92
N GLU A 225 -6.34 1.04 51.73
CA GLU A 225 -7.23 1.40 52.86
C GLU A 225 -7.83 0.17 53.50
N GLN A 226 -8.31 -0.80 52.72
CA GLN A 226 -8.85 -2.07 53.22
C GLN A 226 -7.78 -2.90 53.93
N GLU A 227 -6.56 -2.95 53.38
CA GLU A 227 -5.44 -3.64 54.01
C GLU A 227 -5.08 -3.01 55.37
N MET A 228 -5.06 -1.66 55.44
CA MET A 228 -4.81 -0.96 56.68
C MET A 228 -5.93 -1.19 57.70
N LYS A 229 -7.21 -1.18 57.28
CA LYS A 229 -8.33 -1.52 58.14
C LYS A 229 -8.22 -2.97 58.64
N ALA A 230 -7.87 -3.90 57.82
CA ALA A 230 -7.65 -5.30 58.21
C ALA A 230 -6.52 -5.45 59.26
N LYS A 231 -5.41 -4.72 59.09
CA LYS A 231 -4.31 -4.68 60.10
C LYS A 231 -4.75 -4.09 61.42
N VAL A 232 -5.60 -3.05 61.42
CA VAL A 232 -6.15 -2.47 62.65
C VAL A 232 -7.04 -3.49 63.36
N VAL A 233 -7.96 -4.17 62.63
CA VAL A 233 -8.83 -5.20 63.21
C VAL A 233 -8.02 -6.39 63.74
N GLU A 234 -6.95 -6.79 63.04
CA GLU A 234 -6.01 -7.83 63.49
C GLU A 234 -5.34 -7.42 64.81
N ALA A 235 -4.81 -6.20 64.89
CA ALA A 235 -4.19 -5.67 66.08
C ALA A 235 -5.21 -5.58 67.25
N GLU A 236 -6.43 -5.09 66.99
CA GLU A 236 -7.50 -5.06 67.99
C GLU A 236 -7.92 -6.44 68.49
N SER A 237 -7.88 -7.45 67.61
CA SER A 237 -8.19 -8.85 68.00
C SER A 237 -7.14 -9.47 68.92
N GLN A 238 -5.90 -8.99 68.89
CA GLN A 238 -4.82 -9.45 69.76
C GLN A 238 -4.96 -8.88 71.19
N VAL A 239 -5.61 -7.74 71.40
CA VAL A 239 -5.75 -7.12 72.69
C VAL A 239 -6.53 -8.00 73.71
N PRO A 240 -7.69 -8.61 73.38
CA PRO A 240 -8.38 -9.55 74.29
C PRO A 240 -7.54 -10.78 74.59
N LEU A 241 -6.75 -11.29 73.62
CA LEU A 241 -5.86 -12.42 73.84
C LEU A 241 -4.75 -12.09 74.86
N ALA A 242 -4.11 -10.96 74.68
CA ALA A 242 -3.07 -10.48 75.61
C ALA A 242 -3.63 -10.22 76.99
N MET A 243 -4.86 -9.70 77.11
CA MET A 243 -5.57 -9.52 78.37
C MET A 243 -5.85 -10.87 79.02
N ALA A 244 -6.32 -11.86 78.30
CA ALA A 244 -6.59 -13.19 78.82
C ALA A 244 -5.29 -13.90 79.30
N GLU A 245 -4.18 -13.69 78.61
CA GLU A 245 -2.84 -14.18 79.05
C GLU A 245 -2.39 -13.46 80.36
N ALA A 246 -2.54 -12.14 80.41
CA ALA A 246 -2.17 -11.34 81.58
C ALA A 246 -2.98 -11.79 82.81
N PHE A 247 -4.30 -12.09 82.67
CA PHE A 247 -5.11 -12.70 83.71
C PHE A 247 -4.61 -14.07 84.15
N ARG A 248 -4.26 -14.94 83.18
CA ARG A 248 -3.78 -16.28 83.46
C ARG A 248 -2.45 -16.27 84.20
N ASN A 249 -1.60 -15.34 83.91
CA ASN A 249 -0.27 -15.19 84.53
C ASN A 249 -0.25 -14.37 85.79
N GLY A 250 -1.43 -13.96 86.26
CA GLY A 250 -1.61 -13.19 87.51
C GLY A 250 -1.10 -11.75 87.53
N ASN A 251 -0.80 -11.22 86.30
CA ASN A 251 -0.29 -9.88 86.14
C ASN A 251 -1.40 -8.82 86.03
N LEU A 252 -2.67 -9.24 85.95
CA LEU A 252 -3.84 -8.34 85.86
C LEU A 252 -4.87 -8.75 86.94
N GLY A 253 -5.21 -7.80 87.82
CA GLY A 253 -6.23 -8.00 88.85
C GLY A 253 -7.66 -7.74 88.34
N VAL A 254 -8.68 -8.32 88.97
CA VAL A 254 -10.09 -8.12 88.56
C VAL A 254 -10.48 -6.64 88.59
N LEU A 255 -9.98 -5.88 89.55
CA LEU A 255 -10.21 -4.43 89.61
C LEU A 255 -9.55 -3.64 88.50
N ASP A 256 -8.40 -4.08 88.01
CA ASP A 256 -7.71 -3.42 86.89
C ASP A 256 -8.40 -3.71 85.55
N TYR A 257 -9.06 -4.85 85.43
CA TYR A 257 -9.89 -5.15 84.23
C TYR A 257 -11.09 -4.18 84.17
N TYR A 258 -11.78 -3.93 85.26
CA TYR A 258 -12.93 -2.96 85.32
C TYR A 258 -12.45 -1.53 85.04
N LYS A 259 -11.24 -1.15 85.45
CA LYS A 259 -10.65 0.16 85.13
C LYS A 259 -10.38 0.27 83.63
N LEU A 260 -9.76 -0.74 83.01
CA LEU A 260 -9.51 -0.79 81.60
C LEU A 260 -10.79 -0.79 80.75
N GLN A 261 -11.82 -1.49 81.18
CA GLN A 261 -13.13 -1.48 80.51
C GLN A 261 -13.79 -0.09 80.57
N ASN A 262 -13.69 0.60 81.68
CA ASN A 262 -14.21 1.96 81.83
C ASN A 262 -13.45 2.95 80.94
N ILE A 263 -12.09 2.83 80.85
CA ILE A 263 -11.25 3.67 79.97
C ILE A 263 -11.61 3.39 78.53
N SER A 264 -11.77 2.11 78.14
CA SER A 264 -12.14 1.73 76.78
C SER A 264 -13.52 2.27 76.37
N SER A 265 -14.51 2.21 77.31
CA SER A 265 -15.85 2.73 77.07
C SER A 265 -15.86 4.28 76.94
N ASP A 266 -15.08 4.98 77.77
CA ASP A 266 -14.93 6.44 77.66
C ASP A 266 -14.24 6.86 76.39
N THR A 267 -13.22 6.09 75.93
CA THR A 267 -12.54 6.34 74.69
C THR A 267 -13.45 6.09 73.50
N SER A 268 -14.24 5.01 73.44
CA SER A 268 -15.20 4.72 72.39
C SER A 268 -16.31 5.75 72.29
N MET A 269 -16.78 6.24 73.44
CA MET A 269 -17.76 7.33 73.54
C MET A 269 -17.21 8.65 72.98
N ARG A 270 -15.96 8.99 73.28
CA ARG A 270 -15.29 10.18 72.74
C ARG A 270 -15.06 10.05 71.20
N GLN A 271 -14.71 8.88 70.69
CA GLN A 271 -14.57 8.62 69.29
C GLN A 271 -15.90 8.75 68.51
N SER A 272 -17.00 8.24 69.08
CA SER A 272 -18.32 8.36 68.45
C SER A 272 -18.81 9.82 68.43
N ILE A 273 -18.51 10.64 69.47
CA ILE A 273 -18.81 12.07 69.49
C ILE A 273 -17.96 12.83 68.44
N ALA A 274 -16.69 12.49 68.29
CA ALA A 274 -15.81 13.09 67.28
C ALA A 274 -16.29 12.77 65.85
N GLN A 275 -16.68 11.52 65.53
CA GLN A 275 -17.22 11.11 64.25
C GLN A 275 -18.63 11.68 63.96
N GLY A 276 -19.43 11.92 64.99
CA GLY A 276 -20.75 12.54 64.82
C GLY A 276 -20.69 14.04 64.51
N GLY A 277 -19.54 14.69 64.67
CA GLY A 277 -19.30 16.09 64.34
C GLY A 277 -18.92 16.37 62.92
N GLU A 278 -18.44 15.36 62.15
CA GLU A 278 -18.02 15.49 60.73
C GLU A 278 -19.15 15.29 59.71
N ASN A 279 -20.37 14.91 60.16
CA ASN A 279 -21.52 14.67 59.29
C ASN A 279 -22.56 15.81 59.36
N LYS A 280 -22.13 17.05 59.46
CA LYS A 280 -23.01 18.23 59.30
C LYS A 280 -22.48 19.18 58.24
#